data_2dca61ea71d5c8865db2074f28b8fc75
#
_entry.id   2dca61ea71d5c8865db2074f28b8fc75
#
_cell.length_a   1.000
_cell.length_b   1.000
_cell.length_c   1.000
_cell.angle_alpha   90.00
_cell.angle_beta   90.00
_cell.angle_gamma   90.00
#
_symmetry.space_group_name_H-M   'P 1'
#
loop_
_entity.id
_entity.type
_entity.pdbx_description
1 polymer ?
#
loop_
_entity_poly.entity_id
_entity_poly.type
_entity_poly.pdbx_seq_one_letter_code
_entity_poly.pdbx_strand_id
1 'polypeptide(L)'
;MTLAALVSLLGVWVAMIVAPGPDVVQVIRVAPRSMRAGIMCALGICTGIVVWLTASLAGLSALIAARPSLLGLLQLVGGGFLLWMAYGSIRSGLAQRRSALSSARSTSQDSAENAGSFDEEHIEQAVSTGDVEDITAGRAYKLGLLTNLSNPKALVFFGAVFAQFIRPDMGLEWTVFIAIILTVVSVAWFSTFALIVRAAARFLTKYSAHLDIGSGLIFGALGCVMIYEGILALVRYCL
;
A
#
# COMPACT_ATOMS: atom_id res chain seq x y z
N MET A 1 -14.26 22.21 -19.25
CA MET A 1 -13.25 22.37 -18.17
C MET A 1 -12.21 23.38 -18.62
N THR A 2 -11.73 24.28 -17.75
CA THR A 2 -10.64 25.20 -18.07
C THR A 2 -9.28 24.55 -17.89
N LEU A 3 -8.25 25.03 -18.64
CA LEU A 3 -6.88 24.53 -18.49
C LEU A 3 -6.37 24.71 -17.05
N ALA A 4 -6.69 25.84 -16.41
CA ALA A 4 -6.31 26.10 -15.02
C ALA A 4 -6.91 25.05 -14.05
N ALA A 5 -8.17 24.65 -14.22
CA ALA A 5 -8.80 23.63 -13.41
C ALA A 5 -8.17 22.23 -13.63
N LEU A 6 -7.80 21.91 -14.87
CA LEU A 6 -7.10 20.66 -15.18
C LEU A 6 -5.71 20.62 -14.53
N VAL A 7 -4.93 21.70 -14.64
CA VAL A 7 -3.61 21.80 -14.01
C VAL A 7 -3.71 21.71 -12.48
N SER A 8 -4.71 22.38 -11.89
CA SER A 8 -4.97 22.29 -10.45
C SER A 8 -5.32 20.85 -10.02
N LEU A 9 -6.21 20.19 -10.76
CA LEU A 9 -6.56 18.79 -10.51
C LEU A 9 -5.33 17.88 -10.60
N LEU A 10 -4.52 18.02 -11.65
CA LEU A 10 -3.30 17.22 -11.80
C LEU A 10 -2.28 17.51 -10.69
N GLY A 11 -2.11 18.76 -10.28
CA GLY A 11 -1.25 19.13 -9.16
C GLY A 11 -1.68 18.48 -7.84
N VAL A 12 -2.96 18.57 -7.50
CA VAL A 12 -3.53 17.94 -6.31
C VAL A 12 -3.44 16.40 -6.42
N TRP A 13 -3.68 15.84 -7.60
CA TRP A 13 -3.56 14.40 -7.85
C TRP A 13 -2.14 13.89 -7.63
N VAL A 14 -1.14 14.53 -8.25
CA VAL A 14 0.28 14.17 -8.08
C VAL A 14 0.68 14.29 -6.62
N ALA A 15 0.32 15.38 -5.94
CA ALA A 15 0.58 15.53 -4.51
C ALA A 15 -0.03 14.38 -3.69
N MET A 16 -1.25 13.95 -4.05
CA MET A 16 -1.96 12.86 -3.39
C MET A 16 -1.26 11.51 -3.60
N ILE A 17 -0.89 11.14 -4.83
CA ILE A 17 -0.27 9.83 -5.10
C ILE A 17 1.18 9.73 -4.59
N VAL A 18 1.92 10.85 -4.56
CA VAL A 18 3.31 10.91 -4.08
C VAL A 18 3.39 10.95 -2.56
N ALA A 19 2.43 11.58 -1.90
CA ALA A 19 2.43 11.70 -0.45
C ALA A 19 2.48 10.32 0.24
N PRO A 20 3.30 10.15 1.30
CA PRO A 20 3.39 8.91 2.05
C PRO A 20 2.01 8.42 2.52
N GLY A 21 1.77 7.13 2.39
CA GLY A 21 0.51 6.49 2.79
C GLY A 21 0.54 4.99 2.53
N PRO A 22 -0.57 4.26 2.79
CA PRO A 22 -0.63 2.81 2.67
C PRO A 22 -0.14 2.28 1.32
N ASP A 23 -0.48 2.93 0.21
CA ASP A 23 -0.08 2.52 -1.15
C ASP A 23 1.44 2.54 -1.32
N VAL A 24 2.08 3.65 -0.92
CA VAL A 24 3.56 3.83 -0.98
C VAL A 24 4.25 2.80 -0.08
N VAL A 25 3.76 2.63 1.14
CA VAL A 25 4.30 1.65 2.11
C VAL A 25 4.17 0.23 1.57
N GLN A 26 3.04 -0.10 0.92
CA GLN A 26 2.84 -1.43 0.34
C GLN A 26 3.80 -1.72 -0.81
N VAL A 27 4.07 -0.75 -1.68
CA VAL A 27 5.09 -0.91 -2.75
C VAL A 27 6.48 -1.11 -2.15
N ILE A 28 6.87 -0.31 -1.15
CA ILE A 28 8.16 -0.44 -0.46
C ILE A 28 8.33 -1.85 0.15
N ARG A 29 7.26 -2.42 0.67
CA ARG A 29 7.25 -3.75 1.28
C ARG A 29 7.34 -4.89 0.24
N VAL A 30 6.69 -4.74 -0.91
CA VAL A 30 6.53 -5.82 -1.90
C VAL A 30 7.61 -5.79 -2.99
N ALA A 31 7.97 -4.61 -3.51
CA ALA A 31 8.87 -4.48 -4.65
C ALA A 31 10.30 -5.01 -4.42
N PRO A 32 10.90 -4.95 -3.22
CA PRO A 32 12.21 -5.54 -2.96
C PRO A 32 12.26 -7.07 -3.18
N ARG A 33 11.14 -7.77 -3.02
CA ARG A 33 11.06 -9.23 -3.12
C ARG A 33 11.24 -9.72 -4.55
N SER A 34 10.49 -9.15 -5.50
CA SER A 34 10.69 -9.40 -6.92
C SER A 34 10.15 -8.23 -7.76
N MET A 35 10.76 -8.00 -8.93
CA MET A 35 10.30 -6.99 -9.88
C MET A 35 8.85 -7.23 -10.31
N ARG A 36 8.52 -8.50 -10.59
CA ARG A 36 7.16 -8.90 -10.97
C ARG A 36 6.15 -8.61 -9.88
N ALA A 37 6.48 -8.92 -8.62
CA ALA A 37 5.60 -8.64 -7.49
C ALA A 37 5.41 -7.12 -7.28
N GLY A 38 6.48 -6.32 -7.40
CA GLY A 38 6.41 -4.86 -7.32
C GLY A 38 5.49 -4.25 -8.37
N ILE A 39 5.66 -4.63 -9.63
CA ILE A 39 4.80 -4.16 -10.73
C ILE A 39 3.35 -4.62 -10.55
N MET A 40 3.12 -5.87 -10.17
CA MET A 40 1.76 -6.37 -9.95
C MET A 40 1.07 -5.68 -8.76
N CYS A 41 1.81 -5.35 -7.70
CA CYS A 41 1.30 -4.53 -6.60
C CYS A 41 0.92 -3.12 -7.08
N ALA A 42 1.78 -2.47 -7.86
CA ALA A 42 1.51 -1.16 -8.47
C ALA A 42 0.26 -1.19 -9.36
N LEU A 43 0.11 -2.20 -10.21
CA LEU A 43 -1.08 -2.39 -11.05
C LEU A 43 -2.34 -2.64 -10.21
N GLY A 44 -2.23 -3.38 -9.11
CA GLY A 44 -3.34 -3.55 -8.17
C GLY A 44 -3.80 -2.23 -7.56
N ILE A 45 -2.85 -1.39 -7.12
CA ILE A 45 -3.14 -0.04 -6.62
C ILE A 45 -3.83 0.80 -7.70
N CYS A 46 -3.30 0.79 -8.93
CA CYS A 46 -3.90 1.53 -10.05
C CYS A 46 -5.32 1.05 -10.38
N THR A 47 -5.59 -0.26 -10.29
CA THR A 47 -6.94 -0.80 -10.45
C THR A 47 -7.87 -0.29 -9.34
N GLY A 48 -7.41 -0.21 -8.09
CA GLY A 48 -8.17 0.41 -7.00
C GLY A 48 -8.49 1.89 -7.29
N ILE A 49 -7.53 2.63 -7.81
CA ILE A 49 -7.73 4.02 -8.27
C ILE A 49 -8.82 4.10 -9.35
N VAL A 50 -8.80 3.21 -10.35
CA VAL A 50 -9.84 3.17 -11.40
C VAL A 50 -11.20 2.85 -10.81
N VAL A 51 -11.29 1.94 -9.84
CA VAL A 51 -12.55 1.66 -9.12
C VAL A 51 -13.07 2.92 -8.42
N TRP A 52 -12.21 3.63 -7.69
CA TRP A 52 -12.58 4.89 -7.04
C TRP A 52 -12.99 5.97 -8.03
N LEU A 53 -12.25 6.15 -9.13
CA LEU A 53 -12.60 7.08 -10.21
C LEU A 53 -14.00 6.76 -10.76
N THR A 54 -14.23 5.50 -11.14
CA THR A 54 -15.51 5.05 -11.70
C THR A 54 -16.66 5.27 -10.71
N ALA A 55 -16.46 4.88 -9.44
CA ALA A 55 -17.46 5.06 -8.40
C ALA A 55 -17.80 6.54 -8.17
N SER A 56 -16.76 7.42 -8.15
CA SER A 56 -16.96 8.86 -7.96
C SER A 56 -17.67 9.50 -9.14
N LEU A 57 -17.34 9.09 -10.35
CA LEU A 57 -18.01 9.56 -11.58
C LEU A 57 -19.45 9.03 -11.67
N ALA A 58 -19.72 7.86 -11.15
CA ALA A 58 -21.08 7.28 -11.05
C ALA A 58 -21.94 7.91 -9.93
N GLY A 59 -21.43 8.92 -9.22
CA GLY A 59 -22.17 9.66 -8.22
C GLY A 59 -21.92 9.27 -6.76
N LEU A 60 -20.88 8.45 -6.48
CA LEU A 60 -20.51 8.09 -5.11
C LEU A 60 -20.25 9.32 -4.23
N SER A 61 -19.62 10.35 -4.78
CA SER A 61 -19.36 11.61 -4.07
C SER A 61 -20.64 12.30 -3.63
N ALA A 62 -21.64 12.35 -4.52
CA ALA A 62 -22.96 12.91 -4.20
C ALA A 62 -23.70 12.04 -3.18
N LEU A 63 -23.58 10.73 -3.28
CA LEU A 63 -24.20 9.79 -2.35
C LEU A 63 -23.60 9.90 -0.94
N ILE A 64 -22.27 10.01 -0.82
CA ILE A 64 -21.58 10.23 0.46
C ILE A 64 -21.99 11.58 1.06
N ALA A 65 -22.07 12.62 0.23
CA ALA A 65 -22.53 13.95 0.69
C ALA A 65 -23.99 13.89 1.21
N ALA A 66 -24.87 13.12 0.56
CA ALA A 66 -26.26 12.95 0.98
C ALA A 66 -26.44 11.99 2.17
N ARG A 67 -25.55 11.03 2.34
CA ARG A 67 -25.59 10.00 3.37
C ARG A 67 -24.22 9.80 4.03
N PRO A 68 -23.80 10.69 4.95
CA PRO A 68 -22.47 10.62 5.60
C PRO A 68 -22.23 9.32 6.38
N SER A 69 -23.27 8.60 6.80
CA SER A 69 -23.16 7.27 7.41
C SER A 69 -22.49 6.22 6.51
N LEU A 70 -22.60 6.36 5.17
CA LEU A 70 -21.90 5.48 4.23
C LEU A 70 -20.39 5.65 4.33
N LEU A 71 -19.91 6.88 4.53
CA LEU A 71 -18.50 7.13 4.78
C LEU A 71 -18.02 6.39 6.03
N GLY A 72 -18.79 6.45 7.12
CA GLY A 72 -18.49 5.73 8.36
C GLY A 72 -18.38 4.23 8.15
N LEU A 73 -19.31 3.63 7.39
CA LEU A 73 -19.27 2.20 7.07
C LEU A 73 -18.02 1.83 6.25
N LEU A 74 -17.68 2.62 5.22
CA LEU A 74 -16.47 2.41 4.42
C LEU A 74 -15.19 2.54 5.26
N GLN A 75 -15.16 3.49 6.19
CA GLN A 75 -14.05 3.67 7.12
C GLN A 75 -13.90 2.47 8.08
N LEU A 76 -14.99 1.90 8.58
CA LEU A 76 -14.94 0.70 9.44
C LEU A 76 -14.40 -0.51 8.68
N VAL A 77 -14.89 -0.77 7.46
CA VAL A 77 -14.44 -1.90 6.64
C VAL A 77 -12.97 -1.73 6.25
N GLY A 78 -12.59 -0.54 5.75
CA GLY A 78 -11.22 -0.22 5.37
C GLY A 78 -10.25 -0.25 6.55
N GLY A 79 -10.65 0.32 7.68
CA GLY A 79 -9.88 0.31 8.92
C GLY A 79 -9.64 -1.10 9.46
N GLY A 80 -10.67 -1.94 9.45
CA GLY A 80 -10.56 -3.36 9.81
C GLY A 80 -9.56 -4.11 8.92
N PHE A 81 -9.58 -3.85 7.60
CA PHE A 81 -8.62 -4.43 6.67
C PHE A 81 -7.18 -3.95 6.95
N LEU A 82 -6.99 -2.65 7.22
CA LEU A 82 -5.66 -2.12 7.57
C LEU A 82 -5.13 -2.72 8.87
N LEU A 83 -5.97 -2.94 9.89
CA LEU A 83 -5.57 -3.63 11.13
C LEU A 83 -5.16 -5.08 10.88
N TRP A 84 -5.89 -5.79 10.02
CA TRP A 84 -5.52 -7.14 9.61
C TRP A 84 -4.14 -7.17 8.91
N MET A 85 -3.89 -6.22 7.99
CA MET A 85 -2.58 -6.06 7.35
C MET A 85 -1.48 -5.69 8.36
N ALA A 86 -1.76 -4.83 9.32
CA ALA A 86 -0.85 -4.43 10.40
C ALA A 86 -0.39 -5.66 11.20
N TYR A 87 -1.34 -6.48 11.63
CA TYR A 87 -1.05 -7.72 12.35
C TYR A 87 -0.14 -8.65 11.54
N GLY A 88 -0.46 -8.91 10.28
CA GLY A 88 0.35 -9.74 9.39
C GLY A 88 1.78 -9.21 9.20
N SER A 89 1.92 -7.90 9.03
CA SER A 89 3.22 -7.25 8.83
C SER A 89 4.09 -7.31 10.08
N ILE A 90 3.55 -6.99 11.24
CA ILE A 90 4.27 -7.05 12.53
C ILE A 90 4.71 -8.49 12.82
N ARG A 91 3.80 -9.46 12.64
CA ARG A 91 4.11 -10.88 12.84
C ARG A 91 5.26 -11.36 11.94
N SER A 92 5.23 -10.98 10.64
CA SER A 92 6.28 -11.30 9.68
C SER A 92 7.63 -10.71 10.11
N GLY A 93 7.67 -9.42 10.43
CA GLY A 93 8.90 -8.75 10.85
C GLY A 93 9.49 -9.30 12.15
N LEU A 94 8.64 -9.67 13.12
CA LEU A 94 9.09 -10.32 14.36
C LEU A 94 9.62 -11.73 14.10
N ALA A 95 9.01 -12.51 13.21
CA ALA A 95 9.48 -13.83 12.83
C ALA A 95 10.87 -13.75 12.18
N GLN A 96 11.08 -12.82 11.23
CA GLN A 96 12.38 -12.60 10.59
C GLN A 96 13.46 -12.21 11.60
N ARG A 97 13.16 -11.36 12.58
CA ARG A 97 14.11 -11.00 13.65
C ARG A 97 14.48 -12.21 14.52
N ARG A 98 13.50 -13.05 14.85
CA ARG A 98 13.77 -14.27 15.64
C ARG A 98 14.67 -15.24 14.88
N SER A 99 14.40 -15.48 13.59
CA SER A 99 15.23 -16.34 12.74
C SER A 99 16.66 -15.81 12.61
N ALA A 100 16.85 -14.51 12.42
CA ALA A 100 18.17 -13.89 12.38
C ALA A 100 18.95 -14.04 13.69
N LEU A 101 18.27 -13.91 14.83
CA LEU A 101 18.87 -14.09 16.16
C LEU A 101 19.24 -15.57 16.45
N SER A 102 18.42 -16.52 16.00
CA SER A 102 18.71 -17.95 16.17
C SER A 102 19.91 -18.38 15.31
N SER A 103 19.98 -17.92 14.06
CA SER A 103 21.14 -18.17 13.17
C SER A 103 22.44 -17.57 13.73
N ALA A 104 22.40 -16.37 14.28
CA ALA A 104 23.55 -15.75 14.92
C ALA A 104 24.02 -16.52 16.17
N ARG A 105 23.09 -17.15 16.91
CA ARG A 105 23.41 -17.98 18.09
C ARG A 105 24.06 -19.31 17.69
N SER A 106 23.51 -20.02 16.68
CA SER A 106 24.11 -21.27 16.20
C SER A 106 25.51 -21.06 15.67
N THR A 107 25.74 -20.01 14.86
CA THR A 107 27.08 -19.66 14.36
C THR A 107 28.07 -19.35 15.48
N SER A 108 27.61 -18.73 16.58
CA SER A 108 28.47 -18.46 17.74
C SER A 108 28.79 -19.71 18.56
N GLN A 109 27.89 -20.69 18.61
CA GLN A 109 28.11 -21.97 19.27
C GLN A 109 29.03 -22.88 18.44
N ASP A 110 28.80 -22.99 17.12
CA ASP A 110 29.66 -23.76 16.22
C ASP A 110 31.10 -23.21 16.17
N SER A 111 31.24 -21.87 16.25
CA SER A 111 32.58 -21.22 16.32
C SER A 111 33.31 -21.48 17.66
N ALA A 112 32.58 -21.74 18.73
CA ALA A 112 33.16 -22.07 20.03
C ALA A 112 33.55 -23.59 20.15
N GLU A 113 32.84 -24.46 19.41
CA GLU A 113 33.05 -25.91 19.43
C GLU A 113 34.03 -26.39 18.34
N ASN A 114 34.16 -25.65 17.22
CA ASN A 114 35.01 -25.96 16.06
C ASN A 114 36.30 -25.12 15.99
N ALA A 115 36.91 -24.77 17.08
CA ALA A 115 38.26 -24.14 17.03
C ALA A 115 39.37 -25.14 16.57
N GLY A 116 39.00 -26.24 15.90
CA GLY A 116 39.94 -27.32 15.55
C GLY A 116 39.89 -27.92 14.15
N SER A 117 38.96 -27.53 13.25
CA SER A 117 38.99 -28.04 11.88
C SER A 117 38.43 -27.05 10.87
N PHE A 118 39.28 -26.59 9.94
CA PHE A 118 38.93 -25.79 8.81
C PHE A 118 38.51 -26.70 7.65
N ASP A 119 37.22 -26.78 7.33
CA ASP A 119 36.72 -27.29 6.08
C ASP A 119 35.86 -26.23 5.39
N GLU A 120 36.36 -25.72 4.25
CA GLU A 120 35.75 -24.62 3.45
C GLU A 120 34.42 -24.98 2.78
N GLU A 121 33.95 -26.23 2.86
CA GLU A 121 32.80 -26.72 2.10
C GLU A 121 31.42 -26.42 2.74
N HIS A 122 31.38 -25.90 3.97
CA HIS A 122 30.12 -25.61 4.67
C HIS A 122 29.62 -24.17 4.62
N ILE A 123 30.38 -23.25 4.03
CA ILE A 123 30.00 -21.82 3.98
C ILE A 123 28.97 -21.53 2.88
N GLU A 124 28.93 -22.32 1.80
CA GLU A 124 27.96 -22.10 0.71
C GLU A 124 26.54 -22.58 1.02
N GLN A 125 26.35 -23.51 1.95
CA GLN A 125 25.01 -24.04 2.31
C GLN A 125 24.26 -23.18 3.33
N ALA A 126 24.92 -22.38 4.14
CA ALA A 126 24.29 -21.53 5.16
C ALA A 126 23.63 -20.26 4.61
N VAL A 127 23.91 -19.87 3.35
CA VAL A 127 23.37 -18.67 2.70
C VAL A 127 22.05 -18.96 1.96
N SER A 128 21.67 -20.23 1.80
CA SER A 128 20.60 -20.68 0.91
C SER A 128 19.22 -20.88 1.54
N THR A 129 19.02 -20.78 2.85
CA THR A 129 17.73 -21.12 3.48
C THR A 129 17.16 -20.03 4.37
N GLY A 130 17.09 -18.82 3.83
CA GLY A 130 16.08 -17.88 4.27
C GLY A 130 14.92 -17.94 3.27
N ASP A 131 13.95 -18.82 3.47
CA ASP A 131 12.70 -18.85 2.71
C ASP A 131 12.01 -17.48 2.77
N VAL A 132 12.47 -16.57 1.94
CA VAL A 132 11.69 -15.40 1.54
C VAL A 132 10.59 -15.96 0.67
N GLU A 133 9.47 -16.33 1.28
CA GLU A 133 8.27 -16.81 0.60
C GLU A 133 7.99 -15.89 -0.59
N ASP A 134 8.30 -16.38 -1.79
CA ASP A 134 8.17 -15.59 -3.02
C ASP A 134 6.70 -15.24 -3.19
N ILE A 135 6.41 -13.95 -3.01
CA ILE A 135 5.05 -13.46 -3.12
C ILE A 135 4.57 -13.64 -4.55
N THR A 136 3.56 -14.47 -4.77
CA THR A 136 3.03 -14.71 -6.11
C THR A 136 2.50 -13.39 -6.71
N ALA A 137 2.61 -13.26 -8.03
CA ALA A 137 2.14 -12.07 -8.75
C ALA A 137 0.66 -11.74 -8.44
N GLY A 138 -0.20 -12.77 -8.37
CA GLY A 138 -1.61 -12.61 -8.03
C GLY A 138 -1.83 -12.13 -6.59
N ARG A 139 -1.04 -12.62 -5.64
CA ARG A 139 -1.10 -12.16 -4.24
C ARG A 139 -0.63 -10.70 -4.12
N ALA A 140 0.45 -10.33 -4.82
CA ALA A 140 0.95 -8.96 -4.85
C ALA A 140 -0.09 -7.99 -5.44
N TYR A 141 -0.73 -8.36 -6.56
CA TYR A 141 -1.81 -7.58 -7.17
C TYR A 141 -2.99 -7.37 -6.19
N LYS A 142 -3.48 -8.45 -5.57
CA LYS A 142 -4.58 -8.38 -4.59
C LYS A 142 -4.23 -7.49 -3.40
N LEU A 143 -2.99 -7.59 -2.89
CA LEU A 143 -2.52 -6.72 -1.81
C LEU A 143 -2.54 -5.24 -2.23
N GLY A 144 -2.03 -4.91 -3.42
CA GLY A 144 -2.08 -3.54 -3.93
C GLY A 144 -3.50 -3.03 -4.08
N LEU A 145 -4.38 -3.80 -4.71
CA LEU A 145 -5.79 -3.46 -4.91
C LEU A 145 -6.50 -3.21 -3.58
N LEU A 146 -6.44 -4.16 -2.66
CA LEU A 146 -7.12 -4.05 -1.37
C LEU A 146 -6.53 -2.94 -0.50
N THR A 147 -5.21 -2.72 -0.56
CA THR A 147 -4.58 -1.60 0.15
C THR A 147 -5.13 -0.27 -0.34
N ASN A 148 -5.25 -0.07 -1.66
CA ASN A 148 -5.79 1.18 -2.20
C ASN A 148 -7.27 1.35 -1.89
N LEU A 149 -8.08 0.31 -2.02
CA LEU A 149 -9.51 0.36 -1.68
C LEU A 149 -9.75 0.65 -0.20
N SER A 150 -8.84 0.24 0.69
CA SER A 150 -8.89 0.51 2.14
C SER A 150 -8.09 1.77 2.53
N ASN A 151 -7.53 2.50 1.56
CA ASN A 151 -6.70 3.66 1.84
C ASN A 151 -7.56 4.87 2.26
N PRO A 152 -7.44 5.36 3.51
CA PRO A 152 -8.21 6.51 3.98
C PRO A 152 -7.98 7.75 3.13
N LYS A 153 -6.75 7.91 2.63
CA LYS A 153 -6.40 9.04 1.77
C LYS A 153 -7.14 8.99 0.43
N ALA A 154 -7.26 7.80 -0.18
CA ALA A 154 -8.04 7.61 -1.40
C ALA A 154 -9.53 7.87 -1.14
N LEU A 155 -10.07 7.33 -0.04
CA LEU A 155 -11.45 7.51 0.36
C LEU A 155 -11.81 8.99 0.53
N VAL A 156 -11.01 9.74 1.28
CA VAL A 156 -11.22 11.19 1.49
C VAL A 156 -11.05 11.97 0.18
N PHE A 157 -10.03 11.64 -0.61
CA PHE A 157 -9.81 12.30 -1.89
C PHE A 157 -11.00 12.13 -2.84
N PHE A 158 -11.41 10.91 -3.08
CA PHE A 158 -12.51 10.61 -4.00
C PHE A 158 -13.88 10.99 -3.44
N GLY A 159 -14.06 10.93 -2.13
CA GLY A 159 -15.32 11.29 -1.48
C GLY A 159 -15.56 12.80 -1.37
N ALA A 160 -14.51 13.61 -1.22
CA ALA A 160 -14.64 15.03 -0.94
C ALA A 160 -13.91 15.95 -1.93
N VAL A 161 -12.63 15.64 -2.27
CA VAL A 161 -11.80 16.54 -3.07
C VAL A 161 -12.13 16.41 -4.56
N PHE A 162 -12.21 15.18 -5.07
CA PHE A 162 -12.43 14.92 -6.49
C PHE A 162 -13.78 15.47 -6.97
N ALA A 163 -14.80 15.41 -6.13
CA ALA A 163 -16.11 15.96 -6.43
C ALA A 163 -16.12 17.48 -6.74
N GLN A 164 -15.13 18.23 -6.24
CA GLN A 164 -15.01 19.66 -6.50
C GLN A 164 -14.54 19.98 -7.92
N PHE A 165 -13.91 19.03 -8.60
CA PHE A 165 -13.40 19.17 -9.97
C PHE A 165 -14.36 18.62 -11.03
N ILE A 166 -15.26 17.70 -10.63
CA ILE A 166 -16.23 17.08 -11.53
C ILE A 166 -17.56 17.81 -11.41
N ARG A 167 -17.97 18.44 -12.49
CA ARG A 167 -19.21 19.20 -12.57
C ARG A 167 -20.28 18.39 -13.30
N PRO A 168 -21.56 18.45 -12.87
CA PRO A 168 -22.63 17.73 -13.54
C PRO A 168 -22.83 18.12 -15.02
N ASP A 169 -22.45 19.36 -15.38
CA ASP A 169 -22.53 19.91 -16.75
C ASP A 169 -21.30 19.56 -17.61
N MET A 170 -20.35 18.79 -17.07
CA MET A 170 -19.16 18.37 -17.80
C MET A 170 -19.53 17.25 -18.77
N GLY A 171 -19.26 17.45 -20.07
CA GLY A 171 -19.49 16.43 -21.08
C GLY A 171 -18.70 15.13 -20.82
N LEU A 172 -19.26 14.03 -21.34
CA LEU A 172 -18.67 12.69 -21.17
C LEU A 172 -17.22 12.63 -21.65
N GLU A 173 -16.88 13.37 -22.70
CA GLU A 173 -15.51 13.44 -23.24
C GLU A 173 -14.50 13.93 -22.21
N TRP A 174 -14.81 14.99 -21.48
CA TRP A 174 -13.96 15.51 -20.41
C TRP A 174 -13.85 14.55 -19.24
N THR A 175 -14.95 13.91 -18.89
CA THR A 175 -15.01 12.91 -17.80
C THR A 175 -14.10 11.73 -18.12
N VAL A 176 -14.19 11.17 -19.32
CA VAL A 176 -13.35 10.06 -19.78
C VAL A 176 -11.88 10.51 -19.90
N PHE A 177 -11.62 11.69 -20.45
CA PHE A 177 -10.27 12.23 -20.54
C PHE A 177 -9.58 12.37 -19.19
N ILE A 178 -10.29 12.91 -18.18
CA ILE A 178 -9.79 13.02 -16.81
C ILE A 178 -9.49 11.63 -16.24
N ALA A 179 -10.41 10.68 -16.38
CA ALA A 179 -10.20 9.33 -15.89
C ALA A 179 -8.96 8.67 -16.50
N ILE A 180 -8.77 8.81 -17.81
CA ILE A 180 -7.61 8.28 -18.52
C ILE A 180 -6.32 8.94 -18.04
N ILE A 181 -6.26 10.28 -18.00
CA ILE A 181 -5.01 10.98 -17.65
C ILE A 181 -4.60 10.71 -16.21
N LEU A 182 -5.55 10.69 -15.26
CA LEU A 182 -5.25 10.35 -13.86
C LEU A 182 -4.77 8.90 -13.72
N THR A 183 -5.38 7.97 -14.47
CA THR A 183 -4.95 6.56 -14.50
C THR A 183 -3.54 6.43 -15.07
N VAL A 184 -3.26 7.06 -16.21
CA VAL A 184 -1.93 7.01 -16.87
C VAL A 184 -0.84 7.57 -15.93
N VAL A 185 -1.10 8.72 -15.31
CA VAL A 185 -0.17 9.33 -14.34
C VAL A 185 0.07 8.41 -13.16
N SER A 186 -0.97 7.74 -12.66
CA SER A 186 -0.84 6.79 -11.54
C SER A 186 -0.04 5.55 -11.93
N VAL A 187 -0.31 4.96 -13.10
CA VAL A 187 0.43 3.80 -13.60
C VAL A 187 1.91 4.16 -13.80
N ALA A 188 2.19 5.31 -14.41
CA ALA A 188 3.54 5.79 -14.59
C ALA A 188 4.26 5.98 -13.24
N TRP A 189 3.61 6.65 -12.29
CA TRP A 189 4.17 6.89 -10.96
C TRP A 189 4.44 5.58 -10.20
N PHE A 190 3.43 4.76 -9.95
CA PHE A 190 3.58 3.57 -9.12
C PHE A 190 4.47 2.51 -9.75
N SER A 191 4.46 2.36 -11.10
CA SER A 191 5.39 1.45 -11.78
C SER A 191 6.84 1.94 -11.68
N THR A 192 7.09 3.22 -11.93
CA THR A 192 8.43 3.82 -11.78
C THR A 192 8.90 3.72 -10.33
N PHE A 193 8.03 4.02 -9.37
CA PHE A 193 8.34 3.90 -7.96
C PHE A 193 8.69 2.45 -7.56
N ALA A 194 7.94 1.46 -8.06
CA ALA A 194 8.24 0.05 -7.81
C ALA A 194 9.61 -0.35 -8.39
N LEU A 195 9.99 0.17 -9.57
CA LEU A 195 11.31 -0.07 -10.17
C LEU A 195 12.44 0.57 -9.34
N ILE A 196 12.26 1.81 -8.88
CA ILE A 196 13.22 2.50 -8.00
C ILE A 196 13.40 1.71 -6.70
N VAL A 197 12.31 1.33 -6.05
CA VAL A 197 12.33 0.53 -4.82
C VAL A 197 13.03 -0.81 -5.07
N ARG A 198 12.79 -1.45 -6.21
CA ARG A 198 13.46 -2.70 -6.60
C ARG A 198 14.96 -2.49 -6.85
N ALA A 199 15.36 -1.40 -7.49
CA ALA A 199 16.78 -1.07 -7.69
C ALA A 199 17.50 -0.90 -6.35
N ALA A 200 16.83 -0.35 -5.33
CA ALA A 200 17.34 -0.23 -3.96
C ALA A 200 17.15 -1.53 -3.13
N ALA A 201 16.75 -2.64 -3.73
CA ALA A 201 16.34 -3.85 -3.00
C ALA A 201 17.42 -4.41 -2.09
N ARG A 202 18.71 -4.42 -2.52
CA ARG A 202 19.83 -4.90 -1.69
C ARG A 202 19.94 -4.17 -0.35
N PHE A 203 19.68 -2.87 -0.34
CA PHE A 203 19.64 -2.08 0.88
C PHE A 203 18.38 -2.38 1.69
N LEU A 204 17.22 -2.46 1.03
CA LEU A 204 15.92 -2.66 1.67
C LEU A 204 15.78 -4.08 2.25
N THR A 205 16.34 -5.12 1.62
CA THR A 205 16.30 -6.48 2.17
C THR A 205 17.10 -6.63 3.46
N LYS A 206 18.22 -5.91 3.59
CA LYS A 206 18.98 -5.86 4.86
C LYS A 206 18.13 -5.35 6.04
N TYR A 207 17.14 -4.50 5.75
CA TYR A 207 16.24 -3.90 6.75
C TYR A 207 14.81 -4.43 6.67
N SER A 208 14.57 -5.57 5.99
CA SER A 208 13.22 -6.10 5.72
C SER A 208 12.37 -6.26 6.97
N ALA A 209 12.93 -6.80 8.06
CA ALA A 209 12.21 -6.95 9.34
C ALA A 209 11.77 -5.59 9.91
N HIS A 210 12.60 -4.54 9.78
CA HIS A 210 12.26 -3.20 10.25
C HIS A 210 11.21 -2.54 9.36
N LEU A 211 11.28 -2.78 8.03
CA LEU A 211 10.28 -2.31 7.07
C LEU A 211 8.92 -2.96 7.32
N ASP A 212 8.89 -4.27 7.58
CA ASP A 212 7.66 -4.99 7.87
C ASP A 212 7.03 -4.52 9.19
N ILE A 213 7.82 -4.35 10.26
CA ILE A 213 7.33 -3.81 11.54
C ILE A 213 6.86 -2.36 11.37
N GLY A 214 7.66 -1.50 10.74
CA GLY A 214 7.31 -0.10 10.50
C GLY A 214 6.04 0.05 9.66
N SER A 215 5.90 -0.75 8.59
CA SER A 215 4.68 -0.79 7.77
C SER A 215 3.46 -1.21 8.59
N GLY A 216 3.63 -2.24 9.44
CA GLY A 216 2.58 -2.71 10.32
C GLY A 216 2.13 -1.65 11.33
N LEU A 217 3.06 -0.89 11.89
CA LEU A 217 2.71 0.22 12.80
C LEU A 217 1.95 1.33 12.08
N ILE A 218 2.35 1.69 10.84
CA ILE A 218 1.65 2.68 10.03
C ILE A 218 0.23 2.19 9.70
N PHE A 219 0.09 0.96 9.22
CA PHE A 219 -1.23 0.39 8.92
C PHE A 219 -2.10 0.29 10.18
N GLY A 220 -1.51 -0.07 11.32
CA GLY A 220 -2.20 -0.14 12.60
C GLY A 220 -2.72 1.23 13.04
N ALA A 221 -1.88 2.25 13.00
CA ALA A 221 -2.27 3.61 13.36
C ALA A 221 -3.39 4.13 12.45
N LEU A 222 -3.25 3.99 11.12
CA LEU A 222 -4.26 4.40 10.16
C LEU A 222 -5.56 3.62 10.31
N GLY A 223 -5.48 2.31 10.55
CA GLY A 223 -6.65 1.47 10.81
C GLY A 223 -7.42 1.89 12.06
N CYS A 224 -6.72 2.19 13.15
CA CYS A 224 -7.34 2.70 14.38
C CYS A 224 -8.02 4.06 14.14
N VAL A 225 -7.37 4.98 13.44
CA VAL A 225 -7.96 6.30 13.10
C VAL A 225 -9.23 6.10 12.27
N MET A 226 -9.18 5.25 11.22
CA MET A 226 -10.37 4.98 10.39
C MET A 226 -11.52 4.38 11.19
N ILE A 227 -11.25 3.41 12.05
CA ILE A 227 -12.30 2.81 12.89
C ILE A 227 -12.90 3.86 13.83
N TYR A 228 -12.06 4.67 14.47
CA TYR A 228 -12.52 5.74 15.35
C TYR A 228 -13.41 6.74 14.61
N GLU A 229 -12.97 7.25 13.46
CA GLU A 229 -13.75 8.16 12.62
C GLU A 229 -15.03 7.52 12.10
N GLY A 230 -14.97 6.23 11.70
CA GLY A 230 -16.12 5.48 11.23
C GLY A 230 -17.19 5.32 12.31
N ILE A 231 -16.79 5.00 13.55
CA ILE A 231 -17.69 4.94 14.71
C ILE A 231 -18.32 6.31 14.96
N LEU A 232 -17.50 7.37 15.00
CA LEU A 232 -18.01 8.74 15.22
C LEU A 232 -19.02 9.15 14.15
N ALA A 233 -18.73 8.84 12.88
CA ALA A 233 -19.65 9.12 11.77
C ALA A 233 -20.98 8.38 11.95
N LEU A 234 -20.94 7.10 12.30
CA LEU A 234 -22.17 6.33 12.53
C LEU A 234 -22.97 6.84 13.73
N VAL A 235 -22.31 7.13 14.86
CA VAL A 235 -22.97 7.68 16.05
C VAL A 235 -23.61 9.05 15.74
N ARG A 236 -22.90 9.90 15.01
CA ARG A 236 -23.38 11.27 14.69
C ARG A 236 -24.53 11.30 13.68
N TYR A 237 -24.61 10.32 12.76
CA TYR A 237 -25.57 10.36 11.66
C TYR A 237 -26.60 9.23 11.68
N CYS A 238 -26.49 8.25 12.58
CA CYS A 238 -27.48 7.18 12.74
C CYS A 238 -28.22 7.21 14.09
N LEU A 239 -27.74 8.00 15.06
CA LEU A 239 -28.42 8.35 16.31
C LEU A 239 -28.87 9.81 16.27
#